data_2ff77df62a486a843cbd094bd248f9da
#
_entry.id   2ff77df62a486a843cbd094bd248f9da
#
_cell.length_a   1.000
_cell.length_b   1.000
_cell.length_c   1.000
_cell.angle_alpha   90.00
_cell.angle_beta   90.00
_cell.angle_gamma   90.00
#
_symmetry.space_group_name_H-M   'P 1'
#
loop_
_entity.id
_entity.type
_entity.pdbx_description
1 polymer ?
#
loop_
_entity_poly.entity_id
_entity_poly.type
_entity_poly.pdbx_seq_one_letter_code
_entity_poly.pdbx_strand_id
1 'polypeptide(L)'
;MTQDPSLTDPLPLDPDVVKTLGDLPDEFRNFPRLFQNEIRPALLTREAEREAAVAKARQARYVGIALALIGGLAGAFLIRHPLAAIAPIVIGLGYLYWGGRDVRRLGREAKDLIVQPVVRELGLSFAAEPGSIESIYRHRQVRTVPGWDRASYEDLLTGQRNGVDFELFEAHLEERRSSTDSKGRSRTR
;
A
#
# COMPACT_ATOMS: atom_id res chain seq x y z
N MET A 1 -15.48 30.54 -13.24
CA MET A 1 -15.15 29.23 -12.66
C MET A 1 -16.29 28.88 -11.73
N THR A 2 -17.34 28.28 -12.28
CA THR A 2 -18.57 27.91 -11.56
C THR A 2 -18.25 26.61 -10.82
N GLN A 3 -18.18 26.64 -9.51
CA GLN A 3 -18.13 25.44 -8.68
C GLN A 3 -19.46 24.71 -8.88
N ASP A 4 -19.39 23.48 -9.30
CA ASP A 4 -20.54 22.59 -9.39
C ASP A 4 -21.06 22.31 -7.97
N PRO A 5 -22.25 22.78 -7.59
CA PRO A 5 -22.78 22.61 -6.24
C PRO A 5 -23.13 21.16 -5.91
N SER A 6 -23.06 20.23 -6.87
CA SER A 6 -23.37 18.82 -6.66
C SER A 6 -22.29 18.04 -5.88
N LEU A 7 -21.07 18.60 -5.73
CA LEU A 7 -19.98 17.99 -4.97
C LEU A 7 -19.98 18.32 -3.47
N THR A 8 -20.86 19.24 -3.03
CA THR A 8 -20.93 19.70 -1.63
C THR A 8 -22.03 19.00 -0.82
N ASP A 9 -22.93 18.28 -1.46
CA ASP A 9 -23.95 17.53 -0.72
C ASP A 9 -23.40 16.13 -0.38
N PRO A 10 -23.28 15.78 0.91
CA PRO A 10 -22.78 14.47 1.27
C PRO A 10 -23.73 13.40 0.72
N LEU A 11 -23.28 12.65 -0.29
CA LEU A 11 -24.01 11.48 -0.76
C LEU A 11 -24.51 10.69 0.45
N PRO A 12 -25.81 10.38 0.54
CA PRO A 12 -26.34 9.60 1.64
C PRO A 12 -25.53 8.28 1.70
N LEU A 13 -25.15 7.90 2.91
CA LEU A 13 -24.50 6.61 3.10
C LEU A 13 -25.45 5.52 2.60
N ASP A 14 -24.89 4.54 1.91
CA ASP A 14 -25.62 3.34 1.50
C ASP A 14 -26.38 2.76 2.72
N PRO A 15 -27.68 2.44 2.59
CA PRO A 15 -28.46 1.86 3.69
C PRO A 15 -27.82 0.64 4.33
N ASP A 16 -27.10 -0.19 3.54
CA ASP A 16 -26.38 -1.36 4.05
C ASP A 16 -25.18 -0.95 4.91
N VAL A 17 -24.51 0.15 4.57
CA VAL A 17 -23.42 0.72 5.38
C VAL A 17 -23.97 1.27 6.70
N VAL A 18 -25.11 2.00 6.66
CA VAL A 18 -25.75 2.53 7.86
C VAL A 18 -26.16 1.41 8.81
N LYS A 19 -26.72 0.32 8.27
CA LYS A 19 -27.08 -0.87 9.05
C LYS A 19 -25.86 -1.51 9.68
N THR A 20 -24.80 -1.74 8.90
CA THR A 20 -23.54 -2.31 9.39
C THR A 20 -22.92 -1.45 10.50
N LEU A 21 -22.98 -0.13 10.36
CA LEU A 21 -22.51 0.81 11.39
C LEU A 21 -23.36 0.79 12.67
N GLY A 22 -24.65 0.43 12.56
CA GLY A 22 -25.55 0.27 13.70
C GLY A 22 -25.30 -1.02 14.50
N ASP A 23 -24.75 -2.04 13.89
CA ASP A 23 -24.46 -3.35 14.48
C ASP A 23 -23.03 -3.44 15.07
N LEU A 24 -22.28 -2.33 15.08
CA LEU A 24 -20.92 -2.30 15.64
C LEU A 24 -20.92 -2.48 17.17
N PRO A 25 -19.88 -3.15 17.72
CA PRO A 25 -19.66 -3.23 19.15
C PRO A 25 -19.61 -1.85 19.82
N ASP A 26 -19.94 -1.79 21.10
CA ASP A 26 -20.00 -0.55 21.88
C ASP A 26 -18.75 0.34 21.79
N GLU A 27 -17.60 -0.29 21.60
CA GLU A 27 -16.30 0.37 21.45
C GLU A 27 -16.21 1.23 20.18
N PHE A 28 -17.02 0.92 19.16
CA PHE A 28 -17.09 1.65 17.88
C PHE A 28 -18.34 2.53 17.77
N ARG A 29 -19.05 2.76 18.87
CA ARG A 29 -20.31 3.54 18.88
C ARG A 29 -20.13 4.96 18.33
N ASN A 30 -18.96 5.57 18.48
CA ASN A 30 -18.63 6.89 17.97
C ASN A 30 -18.14 6.88 16.50
N PHE A 31 -17.87 5.72 15.94
CA PHE A 31 -17.32 5.60 14.60
C PHE A 31 -18.14 6.30 13.50
N PRO A 32 -19.50 6.24 13.50
CA PRO A 32 -20.29 6.95 12.50
C PRO A 32 -20.07 8.46 12.53
N ARG A 33 -19.91 9.06 13.72
CA ARG A 33 -19.61 10.50 13.87
C ARG A 33 -18.20 10.82 13.43
N LEU A 34 -17.23 9.98 13.82
CA LEU A 34 -15.84 10.11 13.42
C LEU A 34 -15.70 10.04 11.89
N PHE A 35 -16.39 9.09 11.27
CA PHE A 35 -16.40 8.94 9.82
C PHE A 35 -16.96 10.17 9.12
N GLN A 36 -18.12 10.67 9.54
CA GLN A 36 -18.78 11.81 8.92
C GLN A 36 -18.03 13.13 9.10
N ASN A 37 -17.45 13.33 10.29
CA ASN A 37 -16.89 14.64 10.66
C ASN A 37 -15.39 14.76 10.35
N GLU A 38 -14.65 13.67 10.31
CA GLU A 38 -13.21 13.69 10.15
C GLU A 38 -12.73 12.91 8.92
N ILE A 39 -13.09 11.62 8.80
CA ILE A 39 -12.56 10.75 7.76
C ILE A 39 -13.10 11.15 6.39
N ARG A 40 -14.41 11.26 6.25
CA ARG A 40 -15.06 11.56 4.97
C ARG A 40 -14.62 12.90 4.37
N PRO A 41 -14.59 14.04 5.08
CA PRO A 41 -14.13 15.30 4.52
C PRO A 41 -12.67 15.23 4.07
N ALA A 42 -11.81 14.56 4.85
CA ALA A 42 -10.40 14.37 4.49
C ALA A 42 -10.24 13.54 3.20
N LEU A 43 -11.03 12.48 3.03
CA LEU A 43 -11.02 11.67 1.80
C LEU A 43 -11.53 12.46 0.59
N LEU A 44 -12.63 13.21 0.74
CA LEU A 44 -13.19 14.02 -0.35
C LEU A 44 -12.21 15.10 -0.82
N THR A 45 -11.48 15.73 0.09
CA THR A 45 -10.46 16.72 -0.27
C THR A 45 -9.33 16.11 -1.13
N ARG A 46 -9.03 14.83 -0.94
CA ARG A 46 -7.99 14.10 -1.66
C ARG A 46 -8.48 13.39 -2.93
N GLU A 47 -9.80 13.34 -3.16
CA GLU A 47 -10.36 12.59 -4.30
C GLU A 47 -9.91 13.16 -5.64
N ALA A 48 -9.88 14.48 -5.80
CA ALA A 48 -9.39 15.13 -7.02
C ALA A 48 -7.91 14.80 -7.30
N GLU A 49 -7.07 14.76 -6.27
CA GLU A 49 -5.66 14.36 -6.39
C GLU A 49 -5.54 12.88 -6.78
N ARG A 50 -6.38 12.03 -6.19
CA ARG A 50 -6.44 10.61 -6.50
C ARG A 50 -6.85 10.35 -7.96
N GLU A 51 -7.89 11.02 -8.44
CA GLU A 51 -8.35 10.92 -9.83
C GLU A 51 -7.26 11.35 -10.82
N ALA A 52 -6.61 12.50 -10.55
CA ALA A 52 -5.49 12.98 -11.37
C ALA A 52 -4.32 11.99 -11.38
N ALA A 53 -3.96 11.41 -10.22
CA ALA A 53 -2.90 10.43 -10.11
C ALA A 53 -3.23 9.12 -10.85
N VAL A 54 -4.48 8.65 -10.77
CA VAL A 54 -4.96 7.46 -11.50
C VAL A 54 -4.97 7.71 -13.01
N ALA A 55 -5.42 8.88 -13.47
CA ALA A 55 -5.38 9.26 -14.88
C ALA A 55 -3.95 9.28 -15.42
N LYS A 56 -3.02 9.90 -14.69
CA LYS A 56 -1.58 9.93 -15.01
C LYS A 56 -0.98 8.52 -15.06
N ALA A 57 -1.28 7.67 -14.07
CA ALA A 57 -0.80 6.29 -14.04
C ALA A 57 -1.34 5.46 -15.22
N ARG A 58 -2.61 5.67 -15.60
CA ARG A 58 -3.23 5.04 -16.78
C ARG A 58 -2.51 5.48 -18.07
N GLN A 59 -2.28 6.78 -18.24
CA GLN A 59 -1.53 7.31 -19.39
C GLN A 59 -0.11 6.73 -19.42
N ALA A 60 0.60 6.74 -18.29
CA ALA A 60 1.94 6.18 -18.19
C ALA A 60 1.97 4.69 -18.56
N ARG A 61 0.92 3.94 -18.20
CA ARG A 61 0.78 2.54 -18.56
C ARG A 61 0.71 2.34 -20.06
N TYR A 62 -0.15 3.08 -20.76
CA TYR A 62 -0.27 2.97 -22.23
C TYR A 62 1.00 3.40 -22.95
N VAL A 63 1.58 4.55 -22.56
CA VAL A 63 2.82 5.07 -23.17
C VAL A 63 3.98 4.13 -22.91
N GLY A 64 4.15 3.64 -21.67
CA GLY A 64 5.23 2.73 -21.30
C GLY A 64 5.16 1.40 -22.07
N ILE A 65 3.96 0.81 -22.20
CA ILE A 65 3.74 -0.42 -22.98
C ILE A 65 3.99 -0.16 -24.47
N ALA A 66 3.46 0.92 -25.04
CA ALA A 66 3.67 1.26 -26.44
C ALA A 66 5.16 1.48 -26.75
N LEU A 67 5.88 2.20 -25.88
CA LEU A 67 7.30 2.44 -26.02
C LEU A 67 8.10 1.13 -25.96
N ALA A 68 7.78 0.25 -25.00
CA ALA A 68 8.45 -1.05 -24.88
C ALA A 68 8.22 -1.95 -26.10
N LEU A 69 6.97 -2.05 -26.56
CA LEU A 69 6.61 -2.93 -27.68
C LEU A 69 7.08 -2.36 -29.03
N ILE A 70 6.67 -1.14 -29.36
CA ILE A 70 6.96 -0.54 -30.67
C ILE A 70 8.46 -0.22 -30.76
N GLY A 71 9.04 0.39 -29.74
CA GLY A 71 10.46 0.72 -29.72
C GLY A 71 11.35 -0.52 -29.68
N GLY A 72 10.96 -1.55 -28.91
CA GLY A 72 11.67 -2.82 -28.87
C GLY A 72 11.66 -3.55 -30.20
N LEU A 73 10.49 -3.63 -30.86
CA LEU A 73 10.35 -4.24 -32.19
C LEU A 73 11.13 -3.45 -33.25
N ALA A 74 10.98 -2.12 -33.28
CA ALA A 74 11.70 -1.28 -34.21
C ALA A 74 13.22 -1.40 -34.03
N GLY A 75 13.72 -1.41 -32.80
CA GLY A 75 15.13 -1.61 -32.49
C GLY A 75 15.65 -2.98 -32.96
N ALA A 76 14.87 -4.03 -32.78
CA ALA A 76 15.24 -5.39 -33.18
C ALA A 76 15.27 -5.54 -34.72
N PHE A 77 14.29 -5.03 -35.45
CA PHE A 77 14.12 -5.27 -36.86
C PHE A 77 14.84 -4.25 -37.77
N LEU A 78 14.82 -2.94 -37.40
CA LEU A 78 15.43 -1.89 -38.25
C LEU A 78 16.92 -1.69 -37.97
N ILE A 79 17.30 -1.65 -36.69
CA ILE A 79 18.67 -1.32 -36.27
C ILE A 79 19.50 -2.60 -36.11
N ARG A 80 18.87 -3.74 -35.89
CA ARG A 80 19.50 -5.06 -35.71
C ARG A 80 20.63 -5.09 -34.66
N HIS A 81 20.55 -4.20 -33.67
CA HIS A 81 21.50 -4.13 -32.56
C HIS A 81 20.76 -4.43 -31.25
N PRO A 82 21.28 -5.32 -30.40
CA PRO A 82 20.57 -5.75 -29.18
C PRO A 82 20.27 -4.59 -28.22
N LEU A 83 21.16 -3.61 -28.09
CA LEU A 83 20.92 -2.43 -27.25
C LEU A 83 19.78 -1.55 -27.77
N ALA A 84 19.58 -1.49 -29.08
CA ALA A 84 18.49 -0.72 -29.69
C ALA A 84 17.12 -1.34 -29.40
N ALA A 85 17.03 -2.64 -29.13
CA ALA A 85 15.82 -3.32 -28.72
C ALA A 85 15.62 -3.21 -27.18
N ILE A 86 16.68 -3.33 -26.40
CA ILE A 86 16.60 -3.35 -24.92
C ILE A 86 16.32 -1.95 -24.36
N ALA A 87 16.94 -0.90 -24.88
CA ALA A 87 16.83 0.45 -24.36
C ALA A 87 15.37 0.94 -24.26
N PRO A 88 14.51 0.88 -25.29
CA PRO A 88 13.12 1.32 -25.18
C PRO A 88 12.29 0.46 -24.24
N ILE A 89 12.62 -0.84 -24.07
CA ILE A 89 11.96 -1.70 -23.09
C ILE A 89 12.27 -1.21 -21.67
N VAL A 90 13.53 -0.95 -21.36
CA VAL A 90 13.96 -0.46 -20.04
C VAL A 90 13.34 0.91 -19.75
N ILE A 91 13.33 1.81 -20.74
CA ILE A 91 12.70 3.13 -20.59
C ILE A 91 11.20 3.00 -20.38
N GLY A 92 10.52 2.14 -21.14
CA GLY A 92 9.10 1.87 -20.98
C GLY A 92 8.74 1.32 -19.59
N LEU A 93 9.52 0.37 -19.07
CA LEU A 93 9.38 -0.16 -17.72
C LEU A 93 9.64 0.90 -16.65
N GLY A 94 10.65 1.76 -16.84
CA GLY A 94 10.93 2.90 -15.97
C GLY A 94 9.76 3.88 -15.91
N TYR A 95 9.14 4.15 -17.07
CA TYR A 95 7.98 5.02 -17.16
C TYR A 95 6.75 4.45 -16.44
N LEU A 96 6.51 3.15 -16.57
CA LEU A 96 5.48 2.42 -15.84
C LEU A 96 5.68 2.53 -14.31
N TYR A 97 6.91 2.29 -13.86
CA TYR A 97 7.24 2.36 -12.43
C TYR A 97 7.03 3.76 -11.87
N TRP A 98 7.48 4.77 -12.60
CA TRP A 98 7.40 6.17 -12.17
C TRP A 98 5.96 6.69 -12.15
N GLY A 99 5.18 6.37 -13.20
CA GLY A 99 3.78 6.78 -13.30
C GLY A 99 2.89 6.23 -12.18
N GLY A 100 3.23 5.08 -11.59
CA GLY A 100 2.47 4.48 -10.49
C GLY A 100 2.85 4.98 -9.08
N ARG A 101 3.88 5.82 -8.94
CA ARG A 101 4.38 6.26 -7.62
C ARG A 101 3.35 7.10 -6.85
N ASP A 102 2.71 8.03 -7.55
CA ASP A 102 1.74 8.94 -6.93
C ASP A 102 0.53 8.17 -6.40
N VAL A 103 0.03 7.19 -7.15
CA VAL A 103 -1.09 6.33 -6.72
C VAL A 103 -0.72 5.54 -5.46
N ARG A 104 0.49 4.97 -5.40
CA ARG A 104 0.96 4.24 -4.21
C ARG A 104 1.14 5.14 -3.00
N ARG A 105 1.65 6.37 -3.20
CA ARG A 105 1.77 7.36 -2.13
C ARG A 105 0.40 7.73 -1.58
N LEU A 106 -0.54 8.11 -2.45
CA LEU A 106 -1.90 8.49 -2.06
C LEU A 106 -2.64 7.33 -1.38
N GLY A 107 -2.40 6.09 -1.81
CA GLY A 107 -2.97 4.91 -1.14
C GLY A 107 -2.49 4.76 0.31
N ARG A 108 -1.21 5.01 0.59
CA ARG A 108 -0.67 5.01 1.97
C ARG A 108 -1.23 6.16 2.79
N GLU A 109 -1.23 7.37 2.24
CA GLU A 109 -1.80 8.54 2.91
C GLU A 109 -3.29 8.36 3.22
N ALA A 110 -4.07 7.74 2.31
CA ALA A 110 -5.47 7.43 2.56
C ALA A 110 -5.65 6.40 3.69
N LYS A 111 -4.75 5.41 3.78
CA LYS A 111 -4.74 4.45 4.88
C LYS A 111 -4.54 5.16 6.22
N ASP A 112 -3.56 6.05 6.30
CA ASP A 112 -3.30 6.85 7.51
C ASP A 112 -4.50 7.74 7.88
N LEU A 113 -5.13 8.39 6.89
CA LEU A 113 -6.32 9.23 7.10
C LEU A 113 -7.52 8.45 7.67
N ILE A 114 -7.62 7.15 7.40
CA ILE A 114 -8.69 6.30 7.92
C ILE A 114 -8.29 5.70 9.27
N VAL A 115 -7.09 5.14 9.35
CA VAL A 115 -6.65 4.35 10.50
C VAL A 115 -6.34 5.22 11.70
N GLN A 116 -5.64 6.36 11.52
CA GLN A 116 -5.21 7.22 12.63
C GLN A 116 -6.37 7.73 13.50
N PRO A 117 -7.49 8.26 12.94
CA PRO A 117 -8.62 8.70 13.76
C PRO A 117 -9.27 7.55 14.54
N VAL A 118 -9.40 6.38 13.91
CA VAL A 118 -10.01 5.20 14.55
C VAL A 118 -9.15 4.69 15.72
N VAL A 119 -7.85 4.58 15.49
CA VAL A 119 -6.89 4.11 16.50
C VAL A 119 -6.83 5.06 17.68
N ARG A 120 -6.83 6.38 17.41
CA ARG A 120 -6.89 7.42 18.46
C ARG A 120 -8.16 7.33 19.30
N GLU A 121 -9.33 7.09 18.67
CA GLU A 121 -10.60 6.91 19.40
C GLU A 121 -10.56 5.70 20.34
N LEU A 122 -9.84 4.64 19.93
CA LEU A 122 -9.64 3.45 20.74
C LEU A 122 -8.54 3.60 21.81
N GLY A 123 -7.87 4.75 21.89
CA GLY A 123 -6.74 4.99 22.81
C GLY A 123 -5.50 4.20 22.47
N LEU A 124 -5.32 3.84 21.19
CA LEU A 124 -4.21 3.06 20.68
C LEU A 124 -3.24 3.95 19.86
N SER A 125 -2.08 3.41 19.50
CA SER A 125 -1.12 4.04 18.60
C SER A 125 -0.90 3.17 17.37
N PHE A 126 -0.67 3.80 16.22
CA PHE A 126 -0.47 3.12 14.94
C PHE A 126 0.73 3.70 14.18
N ALA A 127 1.54 2.80 13.61
CA ALA A 127 2.62 3.14 12.70
C ALA A 127 2.54 2.23 11.45
N ALA A 128 2.30 2.81 10.28
CA ALA A 128 2.19 2.06 9.02
C ALA A 128 3.51 1.39 8.62
N GLU A 129 4.64 2.06 8.85
CA GLU A 129 5.99 1.56 8.53
C GLU A 129 6.89 1.72 9.78
N PRO A 130 6.86 0.78 10.74
CA PRO A 130 7.55 0.93 12.02
C PRO A 130 9.07 0.78 11.96
N GLY A 131 9.65 0.45 10.81
CA GLY A 131 11.09 0.28 10.61
C GLY A 131 11.65 -0.99 11.27
N SER A 132 11.58 -1.12 12.58
CA SER A 132 12.02 -2.31 13.32
C SER A 132 11.12 -2.58 14.51
N ILE A 133 10.96 -3.86 14.86
CA ILE A 133 10.14 -4.32 15.99
C ILE A 133 10.98 -5.28 16.82
N GLU A 134 11.23 -4.93 18.09
CA GLU A 134 12.10 -5.74 18.95
C GLU A 134 11.41 -7.02 19.46
N SER A 135 10.09 -6.97 19.68
CA SER A 135 9.34 -8.10 20.23
C SER A 135 9.43 -9.37 19.36
N ILE A 136 9.61 -9.23 18.04
CA ILE A 136 9.73 -10.38 17.15
C ILE A 136 10.96 -11.25 17.42
N TYR A 137 12.04 -10.67 17.97
CA TYR A 137 13.22 -11.44 18.35
C TYR A 137 12.96 -12.39 19.52
N ARG A 138 12.05 -12.02 20.43
CA ARG A 138 11.58 -12.93 21.50
C ARG A 138 10.83 -14.12 20.90
N HIS A 139 9.97 -13.88 19.91
CA HIS A 139 9.26 -14.93 19.19
C HIS A 139 10.22 -15.89 18.47
N ARG A 140 11.31 -15.35 17.89
CA ARG A 140 12.39 -16.17 17.30
C ARG A 140 13.10 -17.02 18.34
N GLN A 141 13.42 -16.48 19.51
CA GLN A 141 14.11 -17.21 20.60
C GLN A 141 13.28 -18.40 21.09
N VAL A 142 11.98 -18.23 21.24
CA VAL A 142 11.06 -19.31 21.67
C VAL A 142 10.53 -20.15 20.49
N ARG A 143 11.05 -19.91 19.28
CA ARG A 143 10.75 -20.66 18.05
C ARG A 143 9.26 -20.65 17.63
N THR A 144 8.53 -19.62 17.95
CA THR A 144 7.13 -19.42 17.48
C THR A 144 7.08 -18.87 16.06
N VAL A 145 8.19 -18.31 15.56
CA VAL A 145 8.38 -17.87 14.17
C VAL A 145 9.64 -18.53 13.58
N PRO A 146 9.70 -18.79 12.27
CA PRO A 146 10.89 -19.33 11.61
C PRO A 146 12.06 -18.35 11.68
N GLY A 147 13.28 -18.84 11.40
CA GLY A 147 14.44 -17.98 11.19
C GLY A 147 14.28 -17.15 9.91
N TRP A 148 14.92 -15.99 9.86
CA TRP A 148 14.92 -15.14 8.67
C TRP A 148 16.27 -14.45 8.49
N ASP A 149 16.57 -14.07 7.23
CA ASP A 149 17.73 -13.26 6.85
C ASP A 149 17.33 -11.79 6.57
N ARG A 150 16.06 -11.59 6.16
CA ARG A 150 15.47 -10.27 5.94
C ARG A 150 14.10 -10.23 6.58
N ALA A 151 13.75 -9.06 7.11
CA ALA A 151 12.42 -8.78 7.64
C ALA A 151 11.98 -7.38 7.22
N SER A 152 10.71 -7.23 6.89
CA SER A 152 10.01 -5.94 6.81
C SER A 152 8.77 -6.01 7.69
N TYR A 153 8.40 -4.86 8.23
CA TYR A 153 7.31 -4.75 9.19
C TYR A 153 6.34 -3.69 8.72
N GLU A 154 5.06 -3.97 8.88
CA GLU A 154 3.99 -3.07 8.53
C GLU A 154 2.92 -3.08 9.63
N ASP A 155 2.14 -2.00 9.70
CA ASP A 155 0.91 -1.91 10.48
C ASP A 155 1.06 -2.21 11.98
N LEU A 156 2.07 -1.62 12.60
CA LEU A 156 2.24 -1.74 14.05
C LEU A 156 1.14 -0.98 14.77
N LEU A 157 0.33 -1.71 15.53
CA LEU A 157 -0.67 -1.21 16.47
C LEU A 157 -0.18 -1.51 17.89
N THR A 158 -0.10 -0.50 18.73
CA THR A 158 0.29 -0.65 20.13
C THR A 158 -0.73 -0.01 21.06
N GLY A 159 -0.86 -0.57 22.24
CA GLY A 159 -1.75 -0.02 23.25
C GLY A 159 -1.87 -0.89 24.47
N GLN A 160 -2.86 -0.56 25.30
CA GLN A 160 -3.16 -1.28 26.52
C GLN A 160 -4.63 -1.69 26.54
N ARG A 161 -4.93 -2.93 26.89
CA ARG A 161 -6.28 -3.43 27.08
C ARG A 161 -6.37 -4.18 28.41
N ASN A 162 -7.29 -3.75 29.29
CA ASN A 162 -7.49 -4.33 30.62
C ASN A 162 -6.19 -4.40 31.47
N GLY A 163 -5.34 -3.36 31.38
CA GLY A 163 -4.07 -3.32 32.08
C GLY A 163 -2.93 -4.15 31.48
N VAL A 164 -3.16 -4.75 30.31
CA VAL A 164 -2.15 -5.52 29.58
C VAL A 164 -1.72 -4.75 28.34
N ASP A 165 -0.41 -4.50 28.22
CA ASP A 165 0.18 -3.92 27.01
C ASP A 165 0.21 -4.96 25.89
N PHE A 166 -0.08 -4.53 24.68
CA PHE A 166 -0.02 -5.38 23.50
C PHE A 166 0.60 -4.67 22.29
N GLU A 167 1.14 -5.49 21.41
CA GLU A 167 1.61 -5.11 20.08
C GLU A 167 0.98 -6.05 19.06
N LEU A 168 0.44 -5.48 18.00
CA LEU A 168 -0.05 -6.21 16.83
C LEU A 168 0.63 -5.63 15.60
N PHE A 169 1.26 -6.46 14.78
CA PHE A 169 1.96 -6.00 13.58
C PHE A 169 1.98 -7.07 12.50
N GLU A 170 2.18 -6.64 11.28
CA GLU A 170 2.47 -7.53 10.16
C GLU A 170 3.98 -7.62 9.94
N ALA A 171 4.48 -8.85 9.75
CA ALA A 171 5.89 -9.09 9.48
C ALA A 171 6.05 -9.98 8.24
N HIS A 172 6.78 -9.49 7.25
CA HIS A 172 7.22 -10.27 6.11
C HIS A 172 8.64 -10.77 6.36
N LEU A 173 8.79 -12.07 6.56
CA LEU A 173 10.04 -12.74 6.90
C LEU A 173 10.55 -13.54 5.70
N GLU A 174 11.78 -13.27 5.28
CA GLU A 174 12.43 -13.97 4.17
C GLU A 174 13.62 -14.79 4.66
N GLU A 175 13.65 -16.07 4.33
CA GLU A 175 14.78 -16.98 4.55
C GLU A 175 15.48 -17.27 3.23
N ARG A 176 16.78 -17.04 3.17
CA ARG A 176 17.59 -17.33 2.01
C ARG A 176 18.06 -18.79 2.06
N ARG A 177 17.53 -19.65 1.20
CA ARG A 177 17.98 -21.03 1.08
C ARG A 177 18.92 -21.18 -0.11
N SER A 178 20.13 -21.66 0.14
CA SER A 178 21.06 -22.11 -0.90
C SER A 178 21.04 -23.63 -0.99
N SER A 179 20.82 -24.15 -2.19
CA SER A 179 20.97 -25.58 -2.48
C SER A 179 22.06 -25.76 -3.52
N THR A 180 22.97 -26.70 -3.28
CA THR A 180 24.00 -27.11 -4.25
C THR A 180 23.51 -28.40 -4.92
N ASP A 181 23.43 -28.41 -6.25
CA ASP A 181 23.09 -29.62 -6.98
C ASP A 181 24.29 -30.63 -6.98
N SER A 182 24.01 -31.87 -7.39
CA SER A 182 25.02 -32.93 -7.48
C SER A 182 26.18 -32.61 -8.44
N LYS A 183 26.07 -31.51 -9.21
CA LYS A 183 27.13 -31.01 -10.12
C LYS A 183 27.86 -29.78 -9.58
N GLY A 184 27.72 -29.47 -8.28
CA GLY A 184 28.42 -28.37 -7.62
C GLY A 184 27.87 -26.97 -7.95
N ARG A 185 26.70 -26.84 -8.60
CA ARG A 185 26.08 -25.56 -8.92
C ARG A 185 25.19 -25.09 -7.76
N SER A 186 25.57 -23.95 -7.17
CA SER A 186 24.77 -23.31 -6.12
C SER A 186 23.56 -22.58 -6.74
N ARG A 187 22.35 -22.87 -6.26
CA ARG A 187 21.14 -22.10 -6.50
C ARG A 187 20.68 -21.46 -5.20
N THR A 188 20.50 -20.16 -5.22
CA THR A 188 19.84 -19.43 -4.12
C THR A 188 18.37 -19.24 -4.49
N ARG A 189 17.49 -19.53 -3.56
CA ARG A 189 16.03 -19.37 -3.70
C ARG A 189 15.52 -18.54 -2.55
#